data_9f677a0b662fa77b8312564db14a32dc
#
_entry.id   9f677a0b662fa77b8312564db14a32dc
#
_cell.length_a   1.000
_cell.length_b   1.000
_cell.length_c   1.000
_cell.angle_alpha   90.00
_cell.angle_beta   90.00
_cell.angle_gamma   90.00
#
_symmetry.space_group_name_H-M   'P 1'
#
loop_
_entity.id
_entity.type
_entity.pdbx_description
1 polymer ?
#
loop_
_entity_poly.entity_id
_entity_poly.type
_entity_poly.pdbx_seq_one_letter_code
_entity_poly.pdbx_strand_id
1 'polypeptide(L)'
;MASRKGVTIENKLSARDVLEKIGLEIYNKEIEKTIPHKDQLIGTLSKAQFLDGLYRSIGWGVRYGYNDSCSLDHKFHTNINNGTDYGRNPCHGRKENRFDENAEAYCNSDKIRGNENNRNDGTACAPFRRQNLCDRNLEFLDNNNTNTTDDLLGNVLVTAKYEGASIVKKHPNKETSEVCTALARSFADIGDIVRGRDMFKPNVHDKVEKGLQVVFGKIYNRLTPHAKNDYTGDHPNYYKLREDWWAINRKEVWKAITCSAPGDVNYFRKESDGSYVFSNRGPCGRNETDVPTNLDYVPQFLRWFN
;
A
#
# COMPACT_ATOMS: atom_id res chain seq x y z
N MET A 1 -59.73 -5.67 -5.17
CA MET A 1 -58.65 -4.74 -4.81
C MET A 1 -57.49 -5.54 -4.24
N ALA A 2 -56.48 -5.80 -5.04
CA ALA A 2 -55.29 -6.54 -4.59
C ALA A 2 -54.25 -5.55 -4.07
N SER A 3 -53.97 -5.67 -2.76
CA SER A 3 -52.94 -4.89 -2.09
C SER A 3 -51.57 -5.28 -2.63
N ARG A 4 -50.88 -4.36 -3.31
CA ARG A 4 -49.46 -4.52 -3.65
C ARG A 4 -48.65 -4.42 -2.35
N LYS A 5 -48.15 -5.56 -1.85
CA LYS A 5 -47.10 -5.57 -0.82
C LYS A 5 -45.86 -4.84 -1.40
N GLY A 6 -45.56 -3.69 -0.83
CA GLY A 6 -44.33 -2.97 -1.13
C GLY A 6 -43.16 -3.86 -0.73
N VAL A 7 -42.28 -4.14 -1.70
CA VAL A 7 -40.98 -4.76 -1.44
C VAL A 7 -40.16 -3.68 -0.76
N THR A 8 -40.00 -3.78 0.55
CA THR A 8 -38.99 -3.00 1.30
C THR A 8 -37.62 -3.48 0.84
N ILE A 9 -36.97 -2.69 0.00
CA ILE A 9 -35.57 -2.90 -0.31
C ILE A 9 -34.81 -2.59 0.98
N GLU A 10 -34.47 -3.65 1.73
CA GLU A 10 -33.55 -3.51 2.86
C GLU A 10 -32.25 -2.90 2.32
N ASN A 11 -31.88 -1.74 2.83
CA ASN A 11 -30.64 -1.03 2.49
C ASN A 11 -29.44 -1.77 3.09
N LYS A 12 -29.16 -2.99 2.63
CA LYS A 12 -28.03 -3.78 3.11
C LYS A 12 -26.73 -3.17 2.57
N LEU A 13 -25.80 -2.90 3.49
CA LEU A 13 -24.43 -2.55 3.15
C LEU A 13 -23.75 -3.76 2.52
N SER A 14 -22.89 -3.51 1.53
CA SER A 14 -21.99 -4.54 1.04
C SER A 14 -20.93 -4.88 2.09
N ALA A 15 -20.31 -6.06 1.99
CA ALA A 15 -19.19 -6.44 2.87
C ALA A 15 -18.08 -5.40 2.84
N ARG A 16 -17.79 -4.84 1.67
CA ARG A 16 -16.80 -3.75 1.51
C ARG A 16 -17.19 -2.51 2.33
N ASP A 17 -18.46 -2.06 2.26
CA ASP A 17 -18.89 -0.86 2.97
C ASP A 17 -18.82 -1.04 4.49
N VAL A 18 -19.09 -2.26 4.99
CA VAL A 18 -18.89 -2.61 6.41
C VAL A 18 -17.40 -2.53 6.77
N LEU A 19 -16.52 -3.09 5.95
CA LEU A 19 -15.08 -3.04 6.18
C LEU A 19 -14.55 -1.61 6.15
N GLU A 20 -15.02 -0.76 5.25
CA GLU A 20 -14.67 0.66 5.20
C GLU A 20 -14.99 1.39 6.51
N LYS A 21 -16.13 1.09 7.15
CA LYS A 21 -16.49 1.66 8.44
C LYS A 21 -15.58 1.19 9.57
N ILE A 22 -15.31 -0.11 9.63
CA ILE A 22 -14.37 -0.69 10.59
C ILE A 22 -12.99 -0.03 10.43
N GLY A 23 -12.52 0.09 9.18
CA GLY A 23 -11.27 0.73 8.86
C GLY A 23 -11.22 2.20 9.32
N LEU A 24 -12.29 2.96 9.10
CA LEU A 24 -12.39 4.35 9.53
C LEU A 24 -12.33 4.49 11.07
N GLU A 25 -13.01 3.62 11.80
CA GLU A 25 -12.96 3.63 13.26
C GLU A 25 -11.55 3.35 13.80
N ILE A 26 -10.84 2.39 13.18
CA ILE A 26 -9.46 2.07 13.55
C ILE A 26 -8.54 3.25 13.19
N TYR A 27 -8.66 3.79 11.98
CA TYR A 27 -7.87 4.94 11.52
C TYR A 27 -7.99 6.13 12.46
N ASN A 28 -9.21 6.51 12.86
CA ASN A 28 -9.43 7.64 13.76
C ASN A 28 -8.75 7.44 15.11
N LYS A 29 -8.77 6.22 15.65
CA LYS A 29 -8.06 5.89 16.90
C LYS A 29 -6.54 5.95 16.77
N GLU A 30 -6.00 5.57 15.61
CA GLU A 30 -4.55 5.59 15.37
C GLU A 30 -4.05 7.00 15.10
N ILE A 31 -4.77 7.79 14.27
CA ILE A 31 -4.32 9.14 13.91
C ILE A 31 -4.27 10.09 15.11
N GLU A 32 -5.16 9.92 16.11
CA GLU A 32 -5.13 10.70 17.33
C GLU A 32 -3.83 10.53 18.13
N LYS A 33 -3.17 9.38 18.01
CA LYS A 33 -1.93 9.05 18.73
C LYS A 33 -0.67 9.55 18.01
N THR A 34 -0.75 9.78 16.70
CA THR A 34 0.40 9.96 15.81
C THR A 34 0.89 11.40 15.70
N ILE A 35 0.09 12.36 16.09
CA ILE A 35 0.27 13.78 15.79
C ILE A 35 1.55 14.42 16.34
N PRO A 36 2.13 14.02 17.52
CA PRO A 36 3.26 14.77 18.10
C PRO A 36 4.54 14.83 17.24
N HIS A 37 4.76 13.83 16.35
CA HIS A 37 6.04 13.72 15.61
C HIS A 37 5.87 13.74 14.10
N LYS A 38 4.74 14.24 13.61
CA LYS A 38 4.40 14.29 12.19
C LYS A 38 5.52 14.89 11.34
N ASP A 39 6.09 16.01 11.76
CA ASP A 39 7.11 16.72 10.99
C ASP A 39 8.43 15.93 10.83
N GLN A 40 8.67 14.95 11.70
CA GLN A 40 9.86 14.09 11.63
C GLN A 40 9.62 12.83 10.78
N LEU A 41 8.36 12.48 10.52
CA LEU A 41 7.96 11.26 9.81
C LEU A 41 7.39 11.54 8.42
N ILE A 42 6.96 12.77 8.14
CA ILE A 42 6.44 13.12 6.82
C ILE A 42 7.57 13.07 5.79
N GLY A 43 7.36 12.28 4.74
CA GLY A 43 8.25 12.23 3.60
C GLY A 43 7.92 13.30 2.56
N THR A 44 8.94 13.81 1.92
CA THR A 44 8.82 14.79 0.83
C THR A 44 9.52 14.24 -0.42
N LEU A 45 8.74 13.92 -1.46
CA LEU A 45 9.27 13.28 -2.67
C LEU A 45 10.41 14.08 -3.31
N SER A 46 10.32 15.41 -3.32
CA SER A 46 11.37 16.27 -3.88
C SER A 46 12.71 16.22 -3.13
N LYS A 47 12.71 15.68 -1.90
CA LYS A 47 13.93 15.50 -1.09
C LYS A 47 14.48 14.08 -1.15
N ALA A 48 13.71 13.14 -1.72
CA ALA A 48 14.14 11.76 -1.87
C ALA A 48 15.41 11.69 -2.73
N GLN A 49 16.38 10.90 -2.30
CA GLN A 49 17.62 10.66 -3.02
C GLN A 49 17.57 9.27 -3.63
N PHE A 50 17.71 9.19 -4.94
CA PHE A 50 17.68 7.92 -5.66
C PHE A 50 19.04 7.54 -6.23
N LEU A 51 19.32 6.25 -6.23
CA LEU A 51 20.51 5.68 -6.87
C LEU A 51 20.23 5.42 -8.35
N ASP A 52 20.68 6.31 -9.21
CA ASP A 52 20.64 6.09 -10.65
C ASP A 52 21.77 5.14 -11.09
N GLY A 53 21.41 3.94 -11.55
CA GLY A 53 22.37 2.95 -11.98
C GLY A 53 23.17 3.36 -13.19
N LEU A 54 22.63 4.21 -14.06
CA LEU A 54 23.33 4.70 -15.26
C LEU A 54 24.36 5.77 -14.89
N TYR A 55 23.97 6.74 -14.06
CA TYR A 55 24.88 7.82 -13.63
C TYR A 55 25.93 7.36 -12.62
N ARG A 56 25.68 6.26 -11.92
CA ARG A 56 26.67 5.67 -11.00
C ARG A 56 27.91 5.15 -11.74
N SER A 57 27.74 4.59 -12.94
CA SER A 57 28.86 4.13 -13.76
C SER A 57 29.75 5.25 -14.28
N ILE A 58 29.26 6.50 -14.30
CA ILE A 58 29.99 7.71 -14.72
C ILE A 58 30.33 8.64 -13.55
N GLY A 59 30.18 8.19 -12.29
CA GLY A 59 30.51 8.94 -11.08
C GLY A 59 29.44 9.93 -10.58
N TRP A 60 28.27 9.97 -11.20
CA TRP A 60 27.17 10.86 -10.85
C TRP A 60 25.98 10.02 -10.34
N GLY A 61 26.02 9.58 -9.10
CA GLY A 61 25.18 8.47 -8.64
C GLY A 61 23.88 8.81 -7.95
N VAL A 62 23.55 10.08 -7.71
CA VAL A 62 22.34 10.45 -6.94
C VAL A 62 21.50 11.44 -7.72
N ARG A 63 20.19 11.14 -7.85
CA ARG A 63 19.19 12.11 -8.33
C ARG A 63 18.26 12.47 -7.19
N TYR A 64 17.87 13.73 -7.13
CA TYR A 64 16.80 14.20 -6.26
C TYR A 64 15.44 13.82 -6.81
N GLY A 65 14.48 13.66 -5.92
CA GLY A 65 13.11 13.31 -6.26
C GLY A 65 12.39 14.42 -7.05
N TYR A 66 11.27 14.04 -7.63
CA TYR A 66 10.38 14.94 -8.35
C TYR A 66 9.20 15.34 -7.45
N ASN A 67 8.47 16.38 -7.84
CA ASN A 67 7.29 16.84 -7.11
C ASN A 67 6.03 16.04 -7.43
N ASP A 68 6.03 15.26 -8.52
CA ASP A 68 4.90 14.49 -8.99
C ASP A 68 5.19 12.99 -8.98
N SER A 69 4.46 12.23 -8.17
CA SER A 69 4.58 10.78 -8.10
C SER A 69 4.22 10.07 -9.41
N CYS A 70 3.39 10.68 -10.25
CA CYS A 70 3.00 10.13 -11.54
C CYS A 70 4.13 10.19 -12.59
N SER A 71 5.13 11.04 -12.40
CA SER A 71 6.30 11.15 -13.27
C SER A 71 7.44 10.18 -12.90
N LEU A 72 7.34 9.47 -11.78
CA LEU A 72 8.38 8.54 -11.33
C LEU A 72 8.62 7.41 -12.37
N ASP A 73 9.89 7.08 -12.58
CA ASP A 73 10.33 5.95 -13.42
C ASP A 73 11.23 5.03 -12.59
N HIS A 74 10.91 3.74 -12.52
CA HIS A 74 11.66 2.75 -11.76
C HIS A 74 13.15 2.67 -12.15
N LYS A 75 13.49 3.01 -13.40
CA LYS A 75 14.87 3.01 -13.88
C LYS A 75 15.75 4.03 -13.18
N PHE A 76 15.15 5.14 -12.77
CA PHE A 76 15.86 6.30 -12.22
C PHE A 76 15.52 6.63 -10.78
N HIS A 77 14.34 6.21 -10.31
CA HIS A 77 13.77 6.65 -9.04
C HIS A 77 13.63 5.49 -8.04
N THR A 78 14.65 4.64 -7.94
CA THR A 78 14.72 3.55 -6.95
C THR A 78 16.09 3.49 -6.29
N ASN A 79 16.13 3.08 -5.03
CA ASN A 79 17.36 2.82 -4.31
C ASN A 79 17.72 1.34 -4.41
N ILE A 80 18.13 0.92 -5.62
CA ILE A 80 18.51 -0.46 -5.94
C ILE A 80 19.95 -0.48 -6.44
N ASN A 81 20.80 -1.28 -5.79
CA ASN A 81 22.24 -1.27 -6.02
C ASN A 81 22.70 -2.11 -7.22
N ASN A 82 21.91 -3.07 -7.66
CA ASN A 82 22.33 -4.00 -8.70
C ASN A 82 21.95 -3.51 -10.10
N GLY A 83 22.51 -2.55 -10.67
CA GLY A 83 22.41 -1.98 -12.02
C GLY A 83 21.50 -2.60 -13.10
N THR A 84 20.79 -3.70 -12.81
CA THR A 84 19.89 -4.40 -13.71
C THR A 84 18.44 -3.97 -13.50
N ASP A 85 17.64 -4.01 -14.56
CA ASP A 85 16.21 -3.74 -14.54
C ASP A 85 15.42 -4.77 -13.68
N TYR A 86 16.04 -5.92 -13.42
CA TYR A 86 15.46 -7.05 -12.69
C TYR A 86 14.97 -6.68 -11.28
N GLY A 87 15.75 -5.94 -10.50
CA GLY A 87 15.36 -5.51 -9.14
C GLY A 87 14.61 -4.19 -9.13
N ARG A 88 14.84 -3.31 -10.12
CA ARG A 88 14.26 -1.96 -10.17
C ARG A 88 12.81 -1.94 -10.56
N ASN A 89 12.42 -2.77 -11.55
CA ASN A 89 11.03 -2.83 -12.01
C ASN A 89 10.15 -3.53 -10.98
N PRO A 90 9.20 -2.81 -10.34
CA PRO A 90 8.36 -3.38 -9.29
C PRO A 90 7.57 -4.62 -9.75
N CYS A 91 7.15 -4.66 -11.01
CA CYS A 91 6.34 -5.73 -11.57
C CYS A 91 7.16 -6.87 -12.21
N HIS A 92 8.50 -6.81 -12.15
CA HIS A 92 9.32 -7.86 -12.77
C HIS A 92 9.05 -9.24 -12.16
N GLY A 93 8.73 -10.22 -13.01
CA GLY A 93 8.39 -11.58 -12.58
C GLY A 93 7.01 -11.73 -11.94
N ARG A 94 6.19 -10.68 -11.92
CA ARG A 94 4.79 -10.74 -11.50
C ARG A 94 3.90 -11.08 -12.69
N LYS A 95 2.88 -11.92 -12.48
CA LYS A 95 1.88 -12.22 -13.51
C LYS A 95 0.98 -11.01 -13.71
N GLU A 96 0.84 -10.58 -14.96
CA GLU A 96 0.05 -9.38 -15.29
C GLU A 96 -1.45 -9.61 -15.11
N ASN A 97 -1.97 -10.81 -15.47
CA ASN A 97 -3.38 -11.11 -15.35
C ASN A 97 -3.72 -11.55 -13.92
N ARG A 98 -4.09 -10.59 -13.08
CA ARG A 98 -4.46 -10.80 -11.67
C ARG A 98 -5.97 -10.94 -11.43
N PHE A 99 -6.76 -10.80 -12.49
CA PHE A 99 -8.21 -10.92 -12.50
C PHE A 99 -8.67 -12.21 -13.19
N ASP A 100 -7.82 -13.22 -13.20
CA ASP A 100 -8.16 -14.53 -13.71
C ASP A 100 -9.04 -15.24 -12.69
N GLU A 101 -10.28 -15.59 -13.10
CA GLU A 101 -11.26 -16.28 -12.25
C GLU A 101 -10.80 -17.69 -11.84
N ASN A 102 -9.88 -18.28 -12.61
CA ASN A 102 -9.29 -19.61 -12.32
C ASN A 102 -8.02 -19.52 -11.48
N ALA A 103 -7.60 -18.30 -11.07
CA ALA A 103 -6.40 -18.14 -10.30
C ALA A 103 -6.60 -18.58 -8.85
N GLU A 104 -5.78 -19.53 -8.39
CA GLU A 104 -5.88 -20.11 -7.06
C GLU A 104 -5.27 -19.18 -5.98
N ALA A 105 -5.98 -19.07 -4.86
CA ALA A 105 -5.44 -18.45 -3.65
C ALA A 105 -4.40 -19.38 -3.01
N TYR A 106 -3.40 -18.79 -2.34
CA TYR A 106 -2.34 -19.55 -1.67
C TYR A 106 -2.57 -19.55 -0.15
N CYS A 107 -2.73 -20.73 0.44
CA CYS A 107 -3.13 -20.89 1.85
C CYS A 107 -2.06 -21.56 2.73
N ASN A 108 -0.96 -22.05 2.16
CA ASN A 108 0.02 -22.86 2.91
C ASN A 108 0.81 -22.02 3.91
N SER A 109 1.16 -22.62 5.03
CA SER A 109 1.87 -22.02 6.16
C SER A 109 3.29 -21.54 5.83
N ASP A 110 3.93 -22.11 4.81
CA ASP A 110 5.25 -21.68 4.35
C ASP A 110 5.25 -20.23 3.81
N LYS A 111 4.10 -19.75 3.30
CA LYS A 111 3.94 -18.41 2.75
C LYS A 111 2.92 -17.53 3.46
N ILE A 112 2.12 -18.08 4.34
CA ILE A 112 1.10 -17.32 5.07
C ILE A 112 1.44 -17.32 6.56
N ARG A 113 1.77 -16.16 7.09
CA ARG A 113 1.97 -15.97 8.54
C ARG A 113 0.64 -16.17 9.26
N GLY A 114 0.67 -16.87 10.38
CA GLY A 114 -0.52 -17.19 11.16
C GLY A 114 -1.17 -18.53 10.78
N ASN A 115 -0.75 -19.17 9.68
CA ASN A 115 -1.24 -20.49 9.29
C ASN A 115 -0.36 -21.64 9.85
N GLU A 116 0.64 -21.35 10.68
CA GLU A 116 1.62 -22.32 11.19
C GLU A 116 0.97 -23.41 12.08
N ASN A 117 -0.14 -23.08 12.73
CA ASN A 117 -0.84 -23.98 13.66
C ASN A 117 -2.07 -24.67 13.04
N ASN A 118 -2.07 -24.90 11.76
CA ASN A 118 -3.21 -25.41 10.98
C ASN A 118 -3.82 -26.70 11.55
N ARG A 119 -4.83 -26.55 12.36
CA ARG A 119 -5.89 -27.53 12.55
C ARG A 119 -7.19 -26.97 11.95
N ASN A 120 -7.33 -27.14 10.66
CA ASN A 120 -8.60 -27.16 9.88
C ASN A 120 -9.63 -26.02 9.95
N ASP A 121 -9.47 -24.96 10.73
CA ASP A 121 -10.50 -23.94 10.87
C ASP A 121 -9.95 -22.55 10.54
N GLY A 122 -10.30 -22.04 9.37
CA GLY A 122 -10.14 -20.61 9.05
C GLY A 122 -8.74 -20.17 8.61
N THR A 123 -8.08 -20.93 7.76
CA THR A 123 -6.79 -20.52 7.20
C THR A 123 -6.94 -19.31 6.30
N ALA A 124 -6.14 -18.27 6.53
CA ALA A 124 -6.05 -17.15 5.61
C ALA A 124 -5.40 -17.59 4.29
N CYS A 125 -5.97 -17.14 3.18
CA CYS A 125 -5.47 -17.46 1.84
C CYS A 125 -5.14 -16.19 1.08
N ALA A 126 -3.88 -16.03 0.66
CA ALA A 126 -3.49 -14.90 -0.15
C ALA A 126 -4.12 -14.98 -1.54
N PRO A 127 -4.93 -14.01 -1.96
CA PRO A 127 -5.49 -13.99 -3.29
C PRO A 127 -4.39 -13.77 -4.33
N PHE A 128 -4.63 -14.21 -5.55
CA PHE A 128 -3.67 -14.10 -6.65
C PHE A 128 -3.18 -12.67 -6.89
N ARG A 129 -4.06 -11.68 -6.64
CA ARG A 129 -3.70 -10.27 -6.66
C ARG A 129 -2.55 -9.95 -5.68
N ARG A 130 -2.62 -10.42 -4.41
CA ARG A 130 -1.56 -10.17 -3.43
C ARG A 130 -0.27 -10.93 -3.79
N GLN A 131 -0.38 -12.16 -4.27
CA GLN A 131 0.78 -12.96 -4.68
C GLN A 131 1.60 -12.29 -5.79
N ASN A 132 0.95 -11.50 -6.64
CA ASN A 132 1.55 -10.84 -7.81
C ASN A 132 1.62 -9.30 -7.66
N LEU A 133 1.55 -8.77 -6.46
CA LEU A 133 1.71 -7.35 -6.19
C LEU A 133 3.09 -6.88 -6.69
N CYS A 134 3.13 -5.69 -7.29
CA CYS A 134 4.34 -5.10 -7.86
C CYS A 134 5.23 -4.48 -6.77
N ASP A 135 5.84 -5.31 -5.94
CA ASP A 135 6.69 -4.93 -4.80
C ASP A 135 8.17 -5.36 -4.96
N ARG A 136 8.57 -5.73 -6.19
CA ARG A 136 9.92 -6.27 -6.46
C ARG A 136 11.03 -5.31 -6.06
N ASN A 137 10.86 -4.03 -6.30
CA ASN A 137 11.84 -3.02 -5.92
C ASN A 137 12.08 -2.97 -4.40
N LEU A 138 11.07 -3.29 -3.57
CA LEU A 138 11.24 -3.36 -2.12
C LEU A 138 12.02 -4.62 -1.69
N GLU A 139 11.97 -5.71 -2.46
CA GLU A 139 12.78 -6.91 -2.20
C GLU A 139 14.29 -6.67 -2.41
N PHE A 140 14.64 -5.69 -3.24
CA PHE A 140 16.01 -5.34 -3.61
C PHE A 140 16.44 -3.98 -3.09
N LEU A 141 15.66 -3.39 -2.19
CA LEU A 141 15.95 -2.09 -1.62
C LEU A 141 17.35 -2.05 -1.01
N ASP A 142 18.17 -1.11 -1.46
CA ASP A 142 19.52 -0.90 -0.92
C ASP A 142 19.41 -0.18 0.43
N ASN A 143 19.53 -0.96 1.47
CA ASN A 143 19.45 -0.44 2.83
C ASN A 143 20.57 0.55 3.18
N ASN A 144 21.72 0.53 2.49
CA ASN A 144 22.81 1.47 2.75
C ASN A 144 22.50 2.87 2.22
N ASN A 145 21.68 2.95 1.16
CA ASN A 145 21.35 4.19 0.49
C ASN A 145 19.89 4.64 0.68
N THR A 146 19.13 3.95 1.53
CA THR A 146 17.80 4.35 1.97
C THR A 146 17.89 4.76 3.43
N ASN A 147 18.02 6.06 3.68
CA ASN A 147 18.44 6.56 4.99
C ASN A 147 17.41 7.46 5.69
N THR A 148 16.43 7.95 4.94
CA THR A 148 15.46 8.94 5.41
C THR A 148 14.03 8.52 5.13
N THR A 149 13.09 9.19 5.76
CA THR A 149 11.66 9.05 5.45
C THR A 149 11.36 9.46 4.00
N ASP A 150 12.10 10.44 3.44
CA ASP A 150 11.96 10.88 2.06
C ASP A 150 12.36 9.78 1.07
N ASP A 151 13.51 9.13 1.33
CA ASP A 151 14.01 8.03 0.48
C ASP A 151 13.07 6.83 0.49
N LEU A 152 12.57 6.47 1.68
CA LEU A 152 11.59 5.38 1.81
C LEU A 152 10.31 5.72 1.06
N LEU A 153 9.78 6.94 1.24
CA LEU A 153 8.58 7.38 0.54
C LEU A 153 8.77 7.25 -0.98
N GLY A 154 9.86 7.73 -1.54
CA GLY A 154 10.13 7.64 -2.97
C GLY A 154 10.04 6.21 -3.51
N ASN A 155 10.66 5.25 -2.81
CA ASN A 155 10.62 3.83 -3.21
C ASN A 155 9.23 3.21 -3.09
N VAL A 156 8.46 3.55 -2.05
CA VAL A 156 7.07 3.10 -1.87
C VAL A 156 6.15 3.71 -2.95
N LEU A 157 6.37 4.97 -3.33
CA LEU A 157 5.60 5.62 -4.41
C LEU A 157 5.85 4.97 -5.77
N VAL A 158 7.08 4.53 -6.06
CA VAL A 158 7.37 3.75 -7.27
C VAL A 158 6.60 2.42 -7.25
N THR A 159 6.63 1.68 -6.14
CA THR A 159 5.81 0.47 -5.95
C THR A 159 4.34 0.76 -6.27
N ALA A 160 3.75 1.75 -5.61
CA ALA A 160 2.33 2.09 -5.75
C ALA A 160 1.96 2.49 -7.18
N LYS A 161 2.76 3.34 -7.83
CA LYS A 161 2.53 3.77 -9.21
C LYS A 161 2.48 2.59 -10.18
N TYR A 162 3.46 1.69 -10.10
CA TYR A 162 3.54 0.55 -11.01
C TYR A 162 2.48 -0.52 -10.70
N GLU A 163 2.13 -0.71 -9.44
CA GLU A 163 1.00 -1.54 -9.05
C GLU A 163 -0.30 -1.01 -9.64
N GLY A 164 -0.58 0.27 -9.47
CA GLY A 164 -1.77 0.91 -10.02
C GLY A 164 -1.85 0.82 -11.54
N ALA A 165 -0.75 1.09 -12.24
CA ALA A 165 -0.68 0.98 -13.70
C ALA A 165 -0.96 -0.47 -14.17
N SER A 166 -0.42 -1.46 -13.48
CA SER A 166 -0.66 -2.88 -13.78
C SER A 166 -2.13 -3.27 -13.59
N ILE A 167 -2.76 -2.79 -12.50
CA ILE A 167 -4.19 -3.03 -12.24
C ILE A 167 -5.05 -2.42 -13.34
N VAL A 168 -4.90 -1.12 -13.60
CA VAL A 168 -5.73 -0.41 -14.58
C VAL A 168 -5.59 -1.01 -15.98
N LYS A 169 -4.37 -1.42 -16.37
CA LYS A 169 -4.12 -2.06 -17.66
C LYS A 169 -4.95 -3.34 -17.86
N LYS A 170 -5.18 -4.12 -16.81
CA LYS A 170 -5.73 -5.48 -16.88
C LYS A 170 -7.12 -5.65 -16.25
N HIS A 171 -7.63 -4.63 -15.55
CA HIS A 171 -8.95 -4.72 -14.93
C HIS A 171 -10.05 -4.86 -15.99
N PRO A 172 -10.96 -5.85 -15.89
CA PRO A 172 -12.00 -6.06 -16.89
C PRO A 172 -12.97 -4.86 -17.01
N ASN A 173 -13.24 -4.19 -15.88
CA ASN A 173 -14.17 -3.06 -15.78
C ASN A 173 -13.40 -1.76 -15.41
N LYS A 174 -12.29 -1.49 -16.12
CA LYS A 174 -11.41 -0.36 -15.82
C LYS A 174 -12.06 1.03 -15.96
N GLU A 175 -13.12 1.14 -16.74
CA GLU A 175 -13.88 2.39 -16.94
C GLU A 175 -14.98 2.59 -15.88
N THR A 176 -15.03 1.75 -14.86
CA THR A 176 -16.01 1.83 -13.77
C THR A 176 -15.33 2.02 -12.43
N SER A 177 -16.11 2.36 -11.40
CA SER A 177 -15.62 2.50 -10.02
C SER A 177 -15.03 1.22 -9.42
N GLU A 178 -15.21 0.07 -10.06
CA GLU A 178 -14.62 -1.20 -9.62
C GLU A 178 -13.09 -1.17 -9.68
N VAL A 179 -12.52 -0.46 -10.66
CA VAL A 179 -11.06 -0.28 -10.74
C VAL A 179 -10.53 0.46 -9.51
N CYS A 180 -11.25 1.46 -9.00
CA CYS A 180 -10.87 2.17 -7.78
C CYS A 180 -10.90 1.25 -6.56
N THR A 181 -11.86 0.31 -6.50
CA THR A 181 -11.92 -0.71 -5.43
C THR A 181 -10.74 -1.68 -5.52
N ALA A 182 -10.34 -2.09 -6.72
CA ALA A 182 -9.16 -2.92 -6.94
C ALA A 182 -7.87 -2.19 -6.50
N LEU A 183 -7.74 -0.91 -6.85
CA LEU A 183 -6.64 -0.06 -6.40
C LEU A 183 -6.60 0.08 -4.87
N ALA A 184 -7.77 0.27 -4.22
CA ALA A 184 -7.87 0.38 -2.77
C ALA A 184 -7.42 -0.90 -2.03
N ARG A 185 -7.71 -2.08 -2.59
CA ARG A 185 -7.22 -3.36 -2.04
C ARG A 185 -5.69 -3.48 -2.12
N SER A 186 -5.09 -3.14 -3.25
CA SER A 186 -3.63 -3.17 -3.39
C SER A 186 -2.94 -2.07 -2.59
N PHE A 187 -3.53 -0.87 -2.50
CA PHE A 187 -3.09 0.18 -1.60
C PHE A 187 -3.02 -0.30 -0.15
N ALA A 188 -4.04 -1.00 0.32
CA ALA A 188 -4.08 -1.57 1.65
C ALA A 188 -3.01 -2.65 1.86
N ASP A 189 -2.74 -3.49 0.86
CA ASP A 189 -1.68 -4.51 0.95
C ASP A 189 -0.27 -3.87 0.97
N ILE A 190 -0.04 -2.78 0.23
CA ILE A 190 1.19 -1.98 0.35
C ILE A 190 1.33 -1.42 1.77
N GLY A 191 0.23 -0.94 2.34
CA GLY A 191 0.20 -0.47 3.72
C GLY A 191 0.57 -1.55 4.72
N ASP A 192 0.11 -2.78 4.54
CA ASP A 192 0.47 -3.90 5.41
C ASP A 192 1.96 -4.27 5.29
N ILE A 193 2.52 -4.23 4.08
CA ILE A 193 3.95 -4.44 3.84
C ILE A 193 4.76 -3.38 4.60
N VAL A 194 4.43 -2.10 4.43
CA VAL A 194 5.17 -1.01 5.07
C VAL A 194 5.10 -1.13 6.60
N ARG A 195 3.92 -1.46 7.15
CA ARG A 195 3.69 -1.58 8.59
C ARG A 195 4.17 -2.89 9.21
N GLY A 196 4.65 -3.86 8.40
CA GLY A 196 5.08 -5.18 8.88
C GLY A 196 3.93 -6.09 9.29
N ARG A 197 2.71 -5.82 8.80
CA ARG A 197 1.48 -6.58 9.06
C ARG A 197 1.11 -7.52 7.93
N ASP A 198 1.89 -7.54 6.84
CA ASP A 198 1.61 -8.41 5.71
C ASP A 198 1.74 -9.88 6.09
N MET A 199 0.68 -10.64 5.85
CA MET A 199 0.63 -12.06 6.13
C MET A 199 1.30 -12.89 5.04
N PHE A 200 1.48 -12.35 3.82
CA PHE A 200 2.08 -13.09 2.72
C PHE A 200 3.60 -12.92 2.69
N LYS A 201 4.32 -14.04 2.74
CA LYS A 201 5.77 -14.13 2.61
C LYS A 201 6.13 -14.61 1.21
N PRO A 202 6.55 -13.74 0.27
CA PRO A 202 6.85 -14.15 -1.10
C PRO A 202 8.03 -15.11 -1.19
N ASN A 203 8.92 -15.10 -0.21
CA ASN A 203 10.08 -15.97 -0.13
C ASN A 203 10.45 -16.30 1.33
N VAL A 204 11.18 -17.40 1.51
CA VAL A 204 11.59 -17.90 2.83
C VAL A 204 12.49 -16.96 3.63
N HIS A 205 13.14 -16.02 2.97
CA HIS A 205 14.05 -15.05 3.60
C HIS A 205 13.36 -13.75 4.01
N ASP A 206 12.12 -13.56 3.57
CA ASP A 206 11.33 -12.34 3.83
C ASP A 206 12.16 -11.05 3.68
N LYS A 207 12.73 -10.89 2.51
CA LYS A 207 13.69 -9.82 2.21
C LYS A 207 13.08 -8.42 2.37
N VAL A 208 11.79 -8.28 2.04
CA VAL A 208 11.08 -6.99 2.18
C VAL A 208 11.01 -6.61 3.64
N GLU A 209 10.56 -7.53 4.50
CA GLU A 209 10.42 -7.25 5.93
C GLU A 209 11.77 -6.91 6.57
N LYS A 210 12.80 -7.71 6.31
CA LYS A 210 14.15 -7.44 6.84
C LYS A 210 14.74 -6.12 6.34
N GLY A 211 14.51 -5.80 5.07
CA GLY A 211 14.93 -4.53 4.49
C GLY A 211 14.27 -3.33 5.16
N LEU A 212 12.96 -3.40 5.33
CA LEU A 212 12.20 -2.33 5.99
C LEU A 212 12.57 -2.16 7.47
N GLN A 213 12.82 -3.24 8.21
CA GLN A 213 13.32 -3.16 9.59
C GLN A 213 14.62 -2.34 9.67
N VAL A 214 15.57 -2.57 8.77
CA VAL A 214 16.82 -1.82 8.73
C VAL A 214 16.58 -0.34 8.40
N VAL A 215 15.73 -0.05 7.42
CA VAL A 215 15.40 1.34 7.02
C VAL A 215 14.70 2.07 8.16
N PHE A 216 13.71 1.46 8.81
CA PHE A 216 13.03 2.08 9.94
C PHE A 216 13.96 2.25 11.16
N GLY A 217 14.92 1.36 11.37
CA GLY A 217 15.98 1.56 12.36
C GLY A 217 16.79 2.83 12.10
N LYS A 218 17.09 3.14 10.85
CA LYS A 218 17.77 4.39 10.47
C LYS A 218 16.88 5.62 10.65
N ILE A 219 15.61 5.53 10.28
CA ILE A 219 14.64 6.61 10.52
C ILE A 219 14.53 6.87 12.03
N TYR A 220 14.36 5.82 12.85
CA TYR A 220 14.36 5.93 14.31
C TYR A 220 15.60 6.64 14.85
N ASN A 221 16.78 6.30 14.37
CA ASN A 221 18.04 6.90 14.84
C ASN A 221 18.13 8.41 14.54
N ARG A 222 17.38 8.92 13.56
CA ARG A 222 17.31 10.33 13.20
C ARG A 222 16.27 11.13 13.96
N LEU A 223 15.36 10.46 14.68
CA LEU A 223 14.38 11.13 15.51
C LEU A 223 15.05 11.89 16.66
N THR A 224 14.41 12.95 17.10
CA THR A 224 14.84 13.66 18.32
C THR A 224 14.73 12.74 19.54
N PRO A 225 15.51 13.00 20.62
CA PRO A 225 15.42 12.21 21.86
C PRO A 225 13.98 12.15 22.42
N HIS A 226 13.23 13.24 22.32
CA HIS A 226 11.85 13.30 22.75
C HIS A 226 10.95 12.35 21.95
N ALA A 227 11.04 12.36 20.61
CA ALA A 227 10.28 11.47 19.75
C ALA A 227 10.64 10.00 19.97
N LYS A 228 11.92 9.68 20.21
CA LYS A 228 12.36 8.31 20.49
C LYS A 228 11.70 7.69 21.72
N ASN A 229 11.33 8.48 22.72
CA ASN A 229 10.67 7.97 23.92
C ASN A 229 9.34 7.30 23.61
N ASP A 230 8.60 7.80 22.61
CA ASP A 230 7.32 7.23 22.20
C ASP A 230 7.45 5.88 21.50
N TYR A 231 8.63 5.56 21.01
CA TYR A 231 8.96 4.28 20.35
C TYR A 231 9.87 3.39 21.19
N THR A 232 9.92 3.62 22.51
CA THR A 232 10.69 2.79 23.44
C THR A 232 10.15 1.35 23.41
N GLY A 233 11.04 0.37 23.16
CA GLY A 233 10.67 -1.06 23.06
C GLY A 233 10.14 -1.49 21.69
N ASP A 234 10.07 -0.61 20.69
CA ASP A 234 9.61 -0.94 19.33
C ASP A 234 10.67 -1.65 18.47
N HIS A 235 11.95 -1.60 18.89
CA HIS A 235 13.04 -2.36 18.27
C HIS A 235 12.86 -3.87 18.50
N PRO A 236 13.20 -4.76 17.53
CA PRO A 236 13.81 -4.47 16.22
C PRO A 236 12.80 -4.27 15.08
N ASN A 237 11.53 -4.44 15.33
CA ASN A 237 10.49 -4.49 14.29
C ASN A 237 9.94 -3.12 13.92
N TYR A 238 10.00 -2.16 14.82
CA TYR A 238 9.52 -0.78 14.65
C TYR A 238 8.05 -0.69 14.23
N TYR A 239 7.17 -1.57 14.73
CA TYR A 239 5.77 -1.65 14.31
C TYR A 239 5.00 -0.36 14.57
N LYS A 240 5.21 0.28 15.73
CA LYS A 240 4.58 1.55 16.08
C LYS A 240 5.08 2.69 15.18
N LEU A 241 6.40 2.80 15.01
CA LEU A 241 7.01 3.80 14.13
C LEU A 241 6.56 3.64 12.68
N ARG A 242 6.44 2.41 12.19
CA ARG A 242 5.97 2.07 10.84
C ARG A 242 4.50 2.44 10.66
N GLU A 243 3.67 2.20 11.67
CA GLU A 243 2.25 2.61 11.68
C GLU A 243 2.12 4.12 11.56
N ASP A 244 2.87 4.85 12.39
CA ASP A 244 2.85 6.31 12.40
C ASP A 244 3.34 6.88 11.06
N TRP A 245 4.41 6.30 10.50
CA TRP A 245 4.91 6.69 9.19
C TRP A 245 3.85 6.48 8.10
N TRP A 246 3.17 5.34 8.11
CA TRP A 246 2.11 5.04 7.14
C TRP A 246 0.96 6.02 7.28
N ALA A 247 0.45 6.24 8.46
CA ALA A 247 -0.67 7.14 8.73
C ALA A 247 -0.43 8.56 8.14
N ILE A 248 0.80 9.04 8.24
CA ILE A 248 1.20 10.37 7.75
C ILE A 248 1.38 10.39 6.23
N ASN A 249 1.96 9.34 5.63
CA ASN A 249 2.40 9.32 4.23
C ASN A 249 1.40 8.64 3.27
N ARG A 250 0.36 7.94 3.79
CA ARG A 250 -0.59 7.15 2.99
C ARG A 250 -1.28 7.93 1.88
N LYS A 251 -1.47 9.23 2.06
CA LYS A 251 -2.08 10.10 1.06
C LYS A 251 -1.22 10.20 -0.22
N GLU A 252 0.08 10.33 -0.08
CA GLU A 252 0.99 10.37 -1.23
C GLU A 252 1.03 9.00 -1.94
N VAL A 253 0.92 7.91 -1.19
CA VAL A 253 0.83 6.56 -1.76
C VAL A 253 -0.48 6.37 -2.55
N TRP A 254 -1.62 6.90 -2.03
CA TRP A 254 -2.88 6.89 -2.76
C TRP A 254 -2.81 7.67 -4.08
N LYS A 255 -2.19 8.85 -4.05
CA LYS A 255 -1.94 9.63 -5.27
C LYS A 255 -1.13 8.84 -6.31
N ALA A 256 -0.10 8.14 -5.88
CA ALA A 256 0.76 7.35 -6.76
C ALA A 256 0.02 6.14 -7.37
N ILE A 257 -0.73 5.38 -6.58
CA ILE A 257 -1.41 4.18 -7.08
C ILE A 257 -2.55 4.52 -8.05
N THR A 258 -3.12 5.72 -7.94
CA THR A 258 -4.22 6.19 -8.80
C THR A 258 -3.75 6.96 -10.04
N CYS A 259 -2.43 7.06 -10.30
CA CYS A 259 -1.89 7.83 -11.43
C CYS A 259 -2.45 7.41 -12.79
N SER A 260 -2.67 6.11 -13.00
CA SER A 260 -3.17 5.56 -14.26
C SER A 260 -4.69 5.36 -14.30
N ALA A 261 -5.40 5.69 -13.23
CA ALA A 261 -6.86 5.54 -13.18
C ALA A 261 -7.52 6.48 -14.20
N PRO A 262 -8.58 6.04 -14.91
CA PRO A 262 -9.33 6.90 -15.85
C PRO A 262 -9.88 8.16 -15.17
N GLY A 263 -9.93 9.25 -15.91
CA GLY A 263 -10.22 10.60 -15.37
C GLY A 263 -11.63 10.76 -14.78
N ASP A 264 -12.57 9.98 -15.24
CA ASP A 264 -13.99 10.04 -14.93
C ASP A 264 -14.46 9.00 -13.90
N VAL A 265 -13.56 8.11 -13.41
CA VAL A 265 -13.92 7.12 -12.41
C VAL A 265 -13.79 7.68 -11.00
N ASN A 266 -14.83 7.46 -10.19
CA ASN A 266 -14.91 7.93 -8.81
C ASN A 266 -14.82 6.75 -7.83
N TYR A 267 -14.17 6.97 -6.68
CA TYR A 267 -14.33 6.07 -5.55
C TYR A 267 -15.66 6.37 -4.85
N PHE A 268 -16.43 5.35 -4.52
CA PHE A 268 -17.69 5.53 -3.79
C PHE A 268 -17.80 4.57 -2.61
N ARG A 269 -18.53 5.01 -1.58
CA ARG A 269 -18.90 4.22 -0.41
C ARG A 269 -20.39 4.37 -0.19
N LYS A 270 -21.02 3.34 0.38
CA LYS A 270 -22.41 3.40 0.83
C LYS A 270 -22.44 3.60 2.33
N GLU A 271 -23.15 4.62 2.77
CA GLU A 271 -23.34 4.91 4.20
C GLU A 271 -24.48 4.09 4.81
N SER A 272 -24.58 4.08 6.16
CA SER A 272 -25.58 3.28 6.87
C SER A 272 -27.01 3.72 6.62
N ASP A 273 -27.22 4.97 6.27
CA ASP A 273 -28.52 5.52 5.88
C ASP A 273 -28.91 5.16 4.44
N GLY A 274 -28.01 4.45 3.71
CA GLY A 274 -28.19 4.06 2.32
C GLY A 274 -27.75 5.12 1.31
N SER A 275 -27.28 6.28 1.75
CA SER A 275 -26.70 7.29 0.86
C SER A 275 -25.37 6.85 0.27
N TYR A 276 -24.97 7.48 -0.83
CA TYR A 276 -23.67 7.22 -1.46
C TYR A 276 -22.79 8.46 -1.32
N VAL A 277 -21.56 8.25 -0.83
CA VAL A 277 -20.51 9.26 -0.80
C VAL A 277 -19.57 9.00 -1.96
N PHE A 278 -19.47 9.97 -2.86
CA PHE A 278 -18.58 9.92 -4.02
C PHE A 278 -17.37 10.81 -3.80
N SER A 279 -16.18 10.23 -3.99
CA SER A 279 -14.93 10.97 -4.02
C SER A 279 -14.61 11.30 -5.47
N ASN A 280 -14.90 12.53 -5.88
CA ASN A 280 -14.91 12.97 -7.28
C ASN A 280 -13.81 14.00 -7.62
N ARG A 281 -12.93 14.33 -6.68
CA ARG A 281 -11.79 15.20 -6.94
C ARG A 281 -10.64 14.41 -7.56
N GLY A 282 -10.66 14.33 -8.89
CA GLY A 282 -9.72 13.54 -9.68
C GLY A 282 -10.02 12.03 -9.66
N PRO A 283 -9.29 11.26 -10.49
CA PRO A 283 -9.50 9.82 -10.62
C PRO A 283 -9.48 9.11 -9.27
N CYS A 284 -10.50 8.30 -8.99
CA CYS A 284 -10.64 7.59 -7.72
C CYS A 284 -10.49 8.48 -6.47
N GLY A 285 -10.85 9.77 -6.55
CA GLY A 285 -10.70 10.72 -5.44
C GLY A 285 -9.24 11.05 -5.11
N ARG A 286 -8.32 10.98 -6.06
CA ARG A 286 -6.88 11.22 -5.86
C ARG A 286 -6.57 12.59 -5.25
N ASN A 287 -7.36 13.62 -5.58
CA ASN A 287 -7.16 14.99 -5.14
C ASN A 287 -8.04 15.38 -3.94
N GLU A 288 -8.71 14.43 -3.31
CA GLU A 288 -9.44 14.68 -2.06
C GLU A 288 -8.50 15.11 -0.94
N THR A 289 -9.05 15.75 0.08
CA THR A 289 -8.30 16.16 1.28
C THR A 289 -7.73 14.94 2.01
N ASP A 290 -8.56 13.90 2.10
CA ASP A 290 -8.20 12.63 2.75
C ASP A 290 -8.25 11.47 1.75
N VAL A 291 -7.60 10.37 2.09
CA VAL A 291 -7.70 9.14 1.29
C VAL A 291 -9.14 8.62 1.36
N PRO A 292 -9.80 8.36 0.22
CA PRO A 292 -11.23 8.03 0.21
C PRO A 292 -11.55 6.62 0.72
N THR A 293 -10.54 5.81 1.01
CA THR A 293 -10.66 4.46 1.55
C THR A 293 -9.91 4.32 2.88
N ASN A 294 -10.41 3.45 3.75
CA ASN A 294 -9.75 3.04 4.98
C ASN A 294 -9.56 1.51 5.03
N LEU A 295 -9.59 0.84 3.88
CA LEU A 295 -9.34 -0.61 3.80
C LEU A 295 -7.95 -0.99 4.29
N ASP A 296 -6.98 -0.09 4.24
CA ASP A 296 -5.65 -0.28 4.79
C ASP A 296 -5.62 -0.44 6.32
N TYR A 297 -6.65 -0.01 7.03
CA TYR A 297 -6.81 -0.23 8.49
C TYR A 297 -7.65 -1.46 8.83
N VAL A 298 -8.21 -2.13 7.85
CA VAL A 298 -8.90 -3.41 8.04
C VAL A 298 -7.86 -4.54 8.09
N PRO A 299 -7.96 -5.49 9.02
CA PRO A 299 -7.09 -6.66 9.03
C PRO A 299 -7.02 -7.36 7.67
N GLN A 300 -5.82 -7.70 7.23
CA GLN A 300 -5.57 -8.16 5.86
C GLN A 300 -6.40 -9.41 5.51
N PHE A 301 -6.54 -10.37 6.41
CA PHE A 301 -7.30 -11.60 6.17
C PHE A 301 -8.79 -11.32 5.87
N LEU A 302 -9.37 -10.25 6.45
CA LEU A 302 -10.75 -9.86 6.17
C LEU A 302 -10.91 -9.25 4.77
N ARG A 303 -9.85 -8.68 4.20
CA ARG A 303 -9.84 -8.11 2.85
C ARG A 303 -9.54 -9.14 1.77
N TRP A 304 -9.10 -10.33 2.15
CA TRP A 304 -8.76 -11.41 1.23
C TRP A 304 -9.96 -12.26 0.83
N PHE A 305 -11.10 -12.08 1.48
CA PHE A 305 -12.37 -12.64 0.99
C PHE A 305 -12.84 -11.82 -0.22
N ASN A 306 -13.16 -12.53 -1.28
CA ASN A 306 -13.72 -11.95 -2.51
C ASN A 306 -15.24 -11.89 -2.45
#